data_7ed8e2b1b2a659864059d2646efe6cd2
#
_entry.id   7ed8e2b1b2a659864059d2646efe6cd2
#
_cell.length_a   1.000
_cell.length_b   1.000
_cell.length_c   1.000
_cell.angle_alpha   90.00
_cell.angle_beta   90.00
_cell.angle_gamma   90.00
#
_symmetry.space_group_name_H-M   'P 1'
#
loop_
_entity.id
_entity.type
_entity.pdbx_description
1 polymer ?
#
loop_
_entity_poly.entity_id
_entity_poly.type
_entity_poly.pdbx_seq_one_letter_code
_entity_poly.pdbx_strand_id
1 'polypeptide(L)'
;LHACGQLLCQSDAGHAQRSEQRPRSMRAANYFVKVMRAMRNGQIFDPDAVRAEALVCKDWLRETLRQTPQTDSDANWDTTVVITHYGPSLRSADPRYGKQPGTASFCNADDDLMPGVACWIHGHLHCRHDYTVSHEAGQTHVVSNARGHGYKHEADHYDGLRCITI
;
A
#
# COMPACT_ATOMS: atom_id res chain seq x y z
N LEU A 1 -8.33 0.13 -2.01
CA LEU A 1 -8.94 -1.03 -1.31
C LEU A 1 -8.15 -2.34 -1.49
N HIS A 2 -6.83 -2.26 -1.55
CA HIS A 2 -5.93 -3.41 -1.77
C HIS A 2 -5.62 -4.23 -0.52
N ALA A 3 -5.81 -3.70 0.64
CA ALA A 3 -5.16 -4.16 1.86
C ALA A 3 -5.80 -5.32 2.62
N CYS A 4 -7.00 -5.73 2.31
CA CYS A 4 -7.70 -6.76 3.11
C CYS A 4 -7.09 -8.18 2.98
N GLY A 5 -6.12 -8.35 2.09
CA GLY A 5 -5.52 -9.65 1.79
C GLY A 5 -4.12 -9.89 2.35
N GLN A 6 -3.39 -8.85 2.70
CA GLN A 6 -1.94 -8.95 2.87
C GLN A 6 -1.41 -8.86 4.30
N LEU A 7 -2.20 -8.46 5.29
CA LEU A 7 -1.82 -8.65 6.70
C LEU A 7 -1.51 -10.12 7.05
N LEU A 8 -1.54 -11.00 6.05
CA LEU A 8 -1.55 -12.45 6.19
C LEU A 8 -0.29 -13.13 5.64
N CYS A 9 0.70 -12.41 5.16
CA CYS A 9 1.79 -13.06 4.41
C CYS A 9 3.19 -12.81 4.96
N GLN A 10 3.41 -12.86 6.26
CA GLN A 10 4.78 -12.96 6.78
C GLN A 10 4.85 -13.87 8.02
N SER A 11 5.69 -14.90 7.86
CA SER A 11 6.21 -15.89 8.82
C SER A 11 5.30 -17.05 9.24
N ASP A 12 5.88 -18.28 9.25
CA ASP A 12 5.23 -19.55 9.60
C ASP A 12 4.71 -19.62 11.06
N ALA A 13 5.15 -18.76 11.94
CA ALA A 13 4.63 -18.63 13.30
C ALA A 13 3.22 -18.01 13.38
N GLY A 14 2.69 -17.53 12.26
CA GLY A 14 1.47 -16.72 12.19
C GLY A 14 0.19 -17.41 11.71
N HIS A 15 0.18 -18.73 11.40
CA HIS A 15 -1.03 -19.33 10.81
C HIS A 15 -2.27 -19.27 11.72
N ALA A 16 -2.14 -19.55 13.00
CA ALA A 16 -3.26 -19.45 13.94
C ALA A 16 -3.69 -18.00 14.18
N GLN A 17 -2.74 -17.10 14.35
CA GLN A 17 -2.99 -15.66 14.52
C GLN A 17 -3.61 -15.00 13.28
N ARG A 18 -3.27 -15.51 12.10
CA ARG A 18 -3.84 -15.09 10.80
C ARG A 18 -5.33 -15.46 10.67
N SER A 19 -5.72 -16.65 11.08
CA SER A 19 -7.11 -17.10 11.00
C SER A 19 -8.06 -16.26 11.87
N GLU A 20 -7.58 -15.72 13.00
CA GLU A 20 -8.35 -14.82 13.87
C GLU A 20 -8.38 -13.36 13.40
N GLN A 21 -7.28 -12.88 12.81
CA GLN A 21 -7.18 -11.48 12.37
C GLN A 21 -7.98 -11.20 11.10
N ARG A 22 -8.03 -12.18 10.16
CA ARG A 22 -8.78 -12.01 8.90
C ARG A 22 -10.25 -11.64 9.10
N PRO A 23 -11.04 -12.34 9.94
CA PRO A 23 -12.44 -11.95 10.17
C PRO A 23 -12.58 -10.53 10.75
N ARG A 24 -11.62 -10.09 11.58
CA ARG A 24 -11.64 -8.72 12.14
C ARG A 24 -11.35 -7.69 11.07
N SER A 25 -10.35 -7.92 10.21
CA SER A 25 -10.02 -7.05 9.08
C SER A 25 -11.16 -6.98 8.06
N MET A 26 -11.80 -8.11 7.76
CA MET A 26 -12.96 -8.16 6.87
C MET A 26 -14.17 -7.40 7.44
N ARG A 27 -14.41 -7.46 8.75
CA ARG A 27 -15.46 -6.65 9.39
C ARG A 27 -15.16 -5.16 9.30
N ALA A 28 -13.92 -4.75 9.53
CA ALA A 28 -13.50 -3.36 9.36
C ALA A 28 -13.66 -2.88 7.90
N ALA A 29 -13.24 -3.70 6.94
CA ALA A 29 -13.39 -3.41 5.52
C ALA A 29 -14.87 -3.30 5.09
N ASN A 30 -15.75 -4.16 5.61
CA ASN A 30 -17.20 -4.09 5.37
C ASN A 30 -17.79 -2.75 5.81
N TYR A 31 -17.33 -2.20 6.93
CA TYR A 31 -17.76 -0.87 7.36
C TYR A 31 -17.41 0.20 6.32
N PHE A 32 -16.15 0.23 5.87
CA PHE A 32 -15.69 1.21 4.88
C PHE A 32 -16.43 1.07 3.55
N VAL A 33 -16.61 -0.15 3.04
CA VAL A 33 -17.33 -0.40 1.78
C VAL A 33 -18.77 0.08 1.84
N LYS A 34 -19.47 -0.16 2.97
CA LYS A 34 -20.84 0.34 3.18
C LYS A 34 -20.91 1.86 3.21
N VAL A 35 -19.98 2.52 3.90
CA VAL A 35 -19.93 3.99 3.98
C VAL A 35 -19.63 4.59 2.59
N MET A 36 -18.70 4.00 1.84
CA MET A 36 -18.29 4.49 0.53
C MET A 36 -19.26 4.11 -0.59
N ARG A 37 -20.19 3.19 -0.34
CA ARG A 37 -21.15 2.68 -1.34
C ARG A 37 -20.46 2.25 -2.64
N ALA A 38 -19.34 1.54 -2.50
CA ALA A 38 -18.57 1.08 -3.65
C ALA A 38 -19.42 0.10 -4.49
N MET A 39 -19.54 0.38 -5.78
CA MET A 39 -20.33 -0.41 -6.72
C MET A 39 -19.48 -0.79 -7.92
N ARG A 40 -19.70 -1.98 -8.46
CA ARG A 40 -19.13 -2.45 -9.74
C ARG A 40 -20.23 -3.15 -10.53
N ASN A 41 -20.50 -2.67 -11.75
CA ASN A 41 -21.54 -3.21 -12.63
C ASN A 41 -22.93 -3.31 -11.96
N GLY A 42 -23.32 -2.31 -11.17
CA GLY A 42 -24.59 -2.27 -10.47
C GLY A 42 -24.71 -3.17 -9.23
N GLN A 43 -23.65 -3.89 -8.87
CA GLN A 43 -23.58 -4.71 -7.65
C GLN A 43 -22.67 -4.07 -6.60
N ILE A 44 -22.90 -4.38 -5.33
CA ILE A 44 -22.03 -3.94 -4.24
C ILE A 44 -20.65 -4.56 -4.46
N PHE A 45 -19.63 -3.70 -4.48
CA PHE A 45 -18.23 -4.12 -4.52
C PHE A 45 -17.76 -4.40 -3.09
N ASP A 46 -18.03 -5.62 -2.63
CA ASP A 46 -17.78 -6.03 -1.25
C ASP A 46 -16.28 -6.25 -0.95
N PRO A 47 -15.89 -6.45 0.31
CA PRO A 47 -14.48 -6.62 0.66
C PRO A 47 -13.80 -7.83 0.04
N ASP A 48 -14.53 -8.91 -0.23
CA ASP A 48 -13.95 -10.08 -0.91
C ASP A 48 -13.67 -9.78 -2.38
N ALA A 49 -14.58 -9.07 -3.07
CA ALA A 49 -14.36 -8.59 -4.43
C ALA A 49 -13.20 -7.59 -4.51
N VAL A 50 -13.11 -6.66 -3.56
CA VAL A 50 -11.99 -5.72 -3.44
C VAL A 50 -10.68 -6.47 -3.25
N ARG A 51 -10.67 -7.49 -2.39
CA ARG A 51 -9.47 -8.30 -2.14
C ARG A 51 -9.05 -9.08 -3.40
N ALA A 52 -10.01 -9.68 -4.11
CA ALA A 52 -9.71 -10.41 -5.34
C ALA A 52 -9.04 -9.50 -6.38
N GLU A 53 -9.57 -8.30 -6.60
CA GLU A 53 -8.96 -7.31 -7.50
C GLU A 53 -7.56 -6.91 -7.04
N ALA A 54 -7.38 -6.73 -5.74
CA ALA A 54 -6.10 -6.38 -5.15
C ALA A 54 -5.01 -7.42 -5.44
N LEU A 55 -5.37 -8.70 -5.35
CA LEU A 55 -4.42 -9.79 -5.64
C LEU A 55 -4.04 -9.81 -7.12
N VAL A 56 -4.98 -9.59 -8.02
CA VAL A 56 -4.70 -9.47 -9.46
C VAL A 56 -3.73 -8.30 -9.73
N CYS A 57 -3.97 -7.13 -9.12
CA CYS A 57 -3.07 -5.98 -9.27
C CYS A 57 -1.67 -6.27 -8.69
N LYS A 58 -1.58 -6.95 -7.55
CA LYS A 58 -0.28 -7.33 -6.97
C LYS A 58 0.49 -8.30 -7.87
N ASP A 59 -0.19 -9.29 -8.42
CA ASP A 59 0.44 -10.26 -9.30
C ASP A 59 0.92 -9.60 -10.59
N TRP A 60 0.12 -8.68 -11.16
CA TRP A 60 0.54 -7.87 -12.29
C TRP A 60 1.79 -7.01 -11.97
N LEU A 61 1.78 -6.33 -10.82
CA LEU A 61 2.93 -5.50 -10.40
C LEU A 61 4.18 -6.37 -10.20
N ARG A 62 4.05 -7.52 -9.56
CA ARG A 62 5.15 -8.46 -9.35
C ARG A 62 5.75 -8.91 -10.67
N GLU A 63 4.92 -9.27 -11.64
CA GLU A 63 5.37 -9.71 -12.95
C GLU A 63 6.02 -8.56 -13.72
N THR A 64 5.45 -7.37 -13.66
CA THR A 64 6.02 -6.18 -14.29
C THR A 64 7.41 -5.86 -13.74
N LEU A 65 7.58 -5.90 -12.41
CA LEU A 65 8.87 -5.64 -11.77
C LEU A 65 9.92 -6.70 -12.09
N ARG A 66 9.53 -7.97 -12.31
CA ARG A 66 10.45 -9.03 -12.76
C ARG A 66 10.94 -8.83 -14.18
N GLN A 67 10.09 -8.29 -15.04
CA GLN A 67 10.42 -8.04 -16.45
C GLN A 67 11.21 -6.74 -16.63
N THR A 68 11.24 -5.89 -15.61
CA THR A 68 12.01 -4.65 -15.65
C THR A 68 13.51 -5.00 -15.61
N PRO A 69 14.31 -4.65 -16.63
CA PRO A 69 15.73 -4.93 -16.63
C PRO A 69 16.43 -4.27 -15.46
N GLN A 70 17.16 -5.05 -14.68
CA GLN A 70 17.88 -4.52 -13.52
C GLN A 70 19.29 -4.01 -13.88
N THR A 71 19.83 -4.40 -15.05
CA THR A 71 21.21 -4.14 -15.41
C THR A 71 21.48 -4.14 -16.92
N ASP A 72 20.46 -4.13 -17.77
CA ASP A 72 20.69 -4.25 -19.21
C ASP A 72 21.12 -2.90 -19.82
N SER A 73 22.28 -2.90 -20.48
CA SER A 73 22.86 -1.71 -21.14
C SER A 73 21.95 -1.15 -22.24
N ASP A 74 20.94 -1.88 -22.67
CA ASP A 74 19.96 -1.47 -23.67
C ASP A 74 18.65 -0.96 -23.06
N ALA A 75 18.49 -1.02 -21.73
CA ALA A 75 17.35 -0.43 -21.05
C ALA A 75 17.47 1.10 -21.05
N ASN A 76 16.48 1.75 -21.60
CA ASN A 76 16.45 3.21 -21.77
C ASN A 76 16.06 3.97 -20.49
N TRP A 77 16.14 3.32 -19.31
CA TRP A 77 15.83 3.92 -17.99
C TRP A 77 16.76 3.37 -16.91
N ASP A 78 17.17 4.26 -16.03
CA ASP A 78 18.11 3.96 -14.94
C ASP A 78 17.41 3.72 -13.60
N THR A 79 16.11 4.00 -13.49
CA THR A 79 15.42 4.06 -12.20
C THR A 79 13.99 3.58 -12.31
N THR A 80 13.61 2.66 -11.41
CA THR A 80 12.23 2.19 -11.29
C THR A 80 11.51 2.96 -10.17
N VAL A 81 10.39 3.58 -10.53
CA VAL A 81 9.47 4.25 -9.60
C VAL A 81 8.12 3.56 -9.62
N VAL A 82 7.62 3.17 -8.45
CA VAL A 82 6.28 2.58 -8.31
C VAL A 82 5.34 3.61 -7.70
N ILE A 83 4.16 3.77 -8.30
CA ILE A 83 3.12 4.66 -7.78
C ILE A 83 1.87 3.83 -7.51
N THR A 84 1.40 3.84 -6.25
CA THR A 84 0.17 3.17 -5.84
C THR A 84 -0.75 4.12 -5.09
N HIS A 85 -2.04 3.76 -4.99
CA HIS A 85 -2.96 4.54 -4.15
C HIS A 85 -2.76 4.18 -2.67
N TYR A 86 -2.56 2.90 -2.36
CA TYR A 86 -2.41 2.41 -0.97
C TYR A 86 -0.95 2.39 -0.52
N GLY A 87 -0.74 2.55 0.79
CA GLY A 87 0.58 2.39 1.37
C GLY A 87 1.15 0.99 1.11
N PRO A 88 2.39 0.87 0.62
CA PRO A 88 2.97 -0.44 0.24
C PRO A 88 3.39 -1.28 1.45
N SER A 89 3.52 -0.69 2.61
CA SER A 89 4.02 -1.33 3.83
C SER A 89 3.18 -0.96 5.04
N LEU A 90 3.15 -1.83 6.03
CA LEU A 90 2.57 -1.52 7.35
C LEU A 90 3.34 -0.42 8.10
N ARG A 91 4.53 -0.02 7.62
CA ARG A 91 5.26 1.15 8.11
C ARG A 91 4.54 2.46 7.75
N SER A 92 3.73 2.44 6.67
CA SER A 92 2.87 3.56 6.28
C SER A 92 1.57 3.65 7.11
N ALA A 93 1.36 2.81 8.12
CA ALA A 93 0.20 2.96 8.99
C ALA A 93 0.22 4.33 9.67
N ASP A 94 -0.95 4.99 9.72
CA ASP A 94 -1.07 6.29 10.38
C ASP A 94 -0.74 6.14 11.88
N PRO A 95 0.25 6.87 12.38
CA PRO A 95 0.71 6.74 13.77
C PRO A 95 -0.38 7.11 14.79
N ARG A 96 -1.38 7.91 14.38
CA ARG A 96 -2.53 8.27 15.24
C ARG A 96 -3.38 7.05 15.61
N TYR A 97 -3.41 6.04 14.75
CA TYR A 97 -4.25 4.87 14.91
C TYR A 97 -3.44 3.58 15.15
N GLY A 98 -2.16 3.60 14.83
CA GLY A 98 -1.28 2.44 14.93
C GLY A 98 -1.68 1.27 14.03
N LYS A 99 -1.16 0.09 14.34
CA LYS A 99 -1.48 -1.14 13.61
C LYS A 99 -2.70 -1.82 14.23
N GLN A 100 -3.81 -1.84 13.51
CA GLN A 100 -5.08 -2.43 13.93
C GLN A 100 -5.76 -3.16 12.76
N PRO A 101 -6.82 -3.95 12.98
CA PRO A 101 -7.49 -4.69 11.89
C PRO A 101 -7.91 -3.81 10.72
N GLY A 102 -8.30 -2.54 10.96
CA GLY A 102 -8.64 -1.57 9.92
C GLY A 102 -7.45 -1.12 9.07
N THR A 103 -6.22 -1.21 9.56
CA THR A 103 -5.00 -0.82 8.81
C THR A 103 -4.90 -1.55 7.47
N ALA A 104 -5.40 -2.79 7.39
CA ALA A 104 -5.47 -3.57 6.16
C ALA A 104 -6.31 -2.91 5.05
N SER A 105 -7.14 -1.95 5.36
CA SER A 105 -7.90 -1.17 4.37
C SER A 105 -7.12 0.05 3.85
N PHE A 106 -5.92 0.30 4.34
CA PHE A 106 -5.12 1.48 4.00
C PHE A 106 -3.69 1.15 3.58
N CYS A 107 -3.12 0.08 4.12
CA CYS A 107 -1.76 -0.35 3.83
C CYS A 107 -1.73 -1.79 3.36
N ASN A 108 -0.91 -2.04 2.36
CA ASN A 108 -0.53 -3.37 1.93
C ASN A 108 0.67 -3.89 2.76
N ALA A 109 1.06 -5.12 2.50
CA ALA A 109 2.33 -5.68 2.92
C ALA A 109 3.07 -6.13 1.65
N ASP A 110 3.50 -5.14 0.85
CA ASP A 110 4.16 -5.32 -0.43
C ASP A 110 5.68 -5.11 -0.31
N ASP A 111 6.21 -5.21 0.92
CA ASP A 111 7.64 -5.07 1.19
C ASP A 111 8.48 -6.05 0.34
N ASP A 112 7.91 -7.21 -0.02
CA ASP A 112 8.50 -8.21 -0.90
C ASP A 112 8.66 -7.76 -2.37
N LEU A 113 8.01 -6.67 -2.77
CA LEU A 113 8.09 -6.09 -4.10
C LEU A 113 9.04 -4.88 -4.18
N MET A 114 9.62 -4.46 -3.07
CA MET A 114 10.50 -3.29 -3.01
C MET A 114 11.91 -3.50 -3.61
N PRO A 115 12.51 -4.70 -3.58
CA PRO A 115 13.82 -4.91 -4.20
C PRO A 115 13.83 -4.46 -5.68
N GLY A 116 14.81 -3.60 -6.03
CA GLY A 116 14.92 -3.02 -7.38
C GLY A 116 14.05 -1.79 -7.65
N VAL A 117 13.25 -1.35 -6.67
CA VAL A 117 12.45 -0.12 -6.75
C VAL A 117 13.20 0.99 -6.00
N ALA A 118 13.58 2.05 -6.71
CA ALA A 118 14.26 3.19 -6.09
C ALA A 118 13.32 4.04 -5.24
N CYS A 119 12.10 4.30 -5.75
CA CYS A 119 11.11 5.11 -5.04
C CYS A 119 9.73 4.50 -5.15
N TRP A 120 8.99 4.51 -4.03
CA TRP A 120 7.58 4.12 -3.97
C TRP A 120 6.74 5.27 -3.45
N ILE A 121 5.88 5.80 -4.32
CA ILE A 121 5.00 6.92 -3.99
C ILE A 121 3.60 6.38 -3.73
N HIS A 122 2.96 6.83 -2.66
CA HIS A 122 1.59 6.40 -2.37
C HIS A 122 0.71 7.52 -1.81
N GLY A 123 -0.59 7.30 -1.81
CA GLY A 123 -1.60 8.17 -1.22
C GLY A 123 -2.46 7.46 -0.17
N HIS A 124 -3.75 7.64 -0.24
CA HIS A 124 -4.83 7.06 0.55
C HIS A 124 -4.83 7.41 2.04
N LEU A 125 -3.72 7.28 2.74
CA LEU A 125 -3.59 7.74 4.13
C LEU A 125 -3.48 9.25 4.16
N HIS A 126 -4.16 9.88 5.11
CA HIS A 126 -4.15 11.34 5.27
C HIS A 126 -3.00 11.81 6.17
N CYS A 127 -1.91 11.06 6.19
CA CYS A 127 -0.67 11.43 6.85
C CYS A 127 0.49 11.34 5.86
N ARG A 128 1.49 12.16 6.07
CA ARG A 128 2.68 12.20 5.23
C ARG A 128 3.68 11.14 5.69
N HIS A 129 4.32 10.54 4.71
CA HIS A 129 5.39 9.57 4.94
C HIS A 129 6.63 9.94 4.15
N ASP A 130 7.77 9.71 4.75
CA ASP A 130 9.08 9.83 4.15
C ASP A 130 10.02 8.91 4.92
N TYR A 131 10.25 7.73 4.39
CA TYR A 131 11.11 6.74 5.03
C TYR A 131 11.76 5.81 4.01
N THR A 132 12.86 5.20 4.42
CA THR A 132 13.60 4.25 3.59
C THR A 132 13.42 2.82 4.12
N VAL A 133 13.29 1.88 3.20
CA VAL A 133 13.30 0.44 3.45
C VAL A 133 14.56 -0.15 2.86
N SER A 134 15.44 -0.70 3.71
CA SER A 134 16.64 -1.41 3.29
C SER A 134 16.31 -2.87 3.00
N HIS A 135 16.89 -3.43 1.95
CA HIS A 135 16.79 -4.82 1.53
C HIS A 135 18.11 -5.25 0.86
N GLU A 136 18.27 -6.54 0.51
CA GLU A 136 19.52 -7.07 -0.04
C GLU A 136 19.94 -6.38 -1.35
N ALA A 137 19.00 -5.96 -2.18
CA ALA A 137 19.27 -5.26 -3.44
C ALA A 137 19.44 -3.72 -3.29
N GLY A 138 19.54 -3.19 -2.07
CA GLY A 138 19.72 -1.76 -1.81
C GLY A 138 18.62 -1.15 -0.94
N GLN A 139 18.03 -0.06 -1.37
CA GLN A 139 17.04 0.71 -0.59
C GLN A 139 15.89 1.17 -1.47
N THR A 140 14.70 1.20 -0.91
CA THR A 140 13.52 1.84 -1.51
C THR A 140 13.11 3.04 -0.66
N HIS A 141 13.04 4.22 -1.28
CA HIS A 141 12.51 5.42 -0.66
C HIS A 141 10.99 5.44 -0.77
N VAL A 142 10.27 5.40 0.34
CA VAL A 142 8.80 5.41 0.38
C VAL A 142 8.29 6.78 0.79
N VAL A 143 7.47 7.38 -0.06
CA VAL A 143 7.00 8.77 0.10
C VAL A 143 5.49 8.88 -0.05
N SER A 144 4.87 9.66 0.82
CA SER A 144 3.51 10.15 0.66
C SER A 144 3.45 11.62 1.06
N ASN A 145 2.98 12.48 0.14
CA ASN A 145 2.74 13.89 0.42
C ASN A 145 1.23 14.16 0.51
N ALA A 146 0.56 13.47 1.43
CA ALA A 146 -0.87 13.58 1.61
C ALA A 146 -1.27 14.95 2.18
N ARG A 147 -2.24 15.62 1.53
CA ARG A 147 -2.85 16.84 2.04
C ARG A 147 -3.84 16.56 3.17
N GLY A 148 -4.61 15.45 3.06
CA GLY A 148 -5.67 15.13 4.00
C GLY A 148 -6.86 16.09 3.94
N HIS A 149 -7.69 16.06 4.98
CA HIS A 149 -8.88 16.91 5.12
C HIS A 149 -8.57 18.19 5.90
N GLY A 150 -8.86 19.38 5.32
CA GLY A 150 -8.64 20.66 5.98
C GLY A 150 -9.41 20.80 7.30
N TYR A 151 -10.67 20.32 7.36
CA TYR A 151 -11.49 20.39 8.57
C TYR A 151 -11.01 19.51 9.74
N LYS A 152 -10.07 18.61 9.49
CA LYS A 152 -9.40 17.77 10.50
C LYS A 152 -7.99 18.26 10.84
N HIS A 153 -7.60 19.43 10.36
CA HIS A 153 -6.23 19.95 10.47
C HIS A 153 -5.15 19.01 9.88
N GLU A 154 -5.56 18.09 8.99
CA GLU A 154 -4.61 17.18 8.31
C GLU A 154 -3.81 17.91 7.23
N ALA A 155 -4.34 19.02 6.71
CA ALA A 155 -3.68 19.85 5.71
C ALA A 155 -2.62 20.81 6.30
N ASP A 156 -2.54 20.92 7.62
CA ASP A 156 -1.57 21.79 8.27
C ASP A 156 -0.15 21.35 7.89
N HIS A 157 0.70 22.32 7.51
CA HIS A 157 2.05 22.08 7.01
C HIS A 157 2.14 21.24 5.72
N TYR A 158 1.07 21.17 4.92
CA TYR A 158 1.13 20.58 3.59
C TYR A 158 1.95 21.47 2.66
N ASP A 159 2.97 20.87 2.02
CA ASP A 159 3.76 21.54 0.99
C ASP A 159 3.38 20.98 -0.39
N GLY A 160 2.63 21.78 -1.16
CA GLY A 160 2.20 21.40 -2.50
C GLY A 160 3.33 21.44 -3.56
N LEU A 161 4.49 22.01 -3.20
CA LEU A 161 5.66 22.12 -4.07
C LEU A 161 6.78 21.14 -3.68
N ARG A 162 6.50 20.21 -2.77
CA ARG A 162 7.48 19.24 -2.31
C ARG A 162 8.04 18.43 -3.48
N CYS A 163 9.34 18.49 -3.67
CA CYS A 163 10.10 17.67 -4.60
C CYS A 163 10.90 16.61 -3.84
N ILE A 164 11.15 15.49 -4.49
CA ILE A 164 12.04 14.42 -4.04
C ILE A 164 13.09 14.18 -5.13
N THR A 165 14.30 13.85 -4.71
CA THR A 165 15.34 13.36 -5.62
C THR A 165 15.35 11.84 -5.59
N ILE A 166 15.44 11.23 -6.76
CA ILE A 166 15.46 9.78 -6.94
C ILE A 166 16.81 9.37 -7.49
#